data_8f16a65d83f5783199e16ec484bd91f0
#
_entry.id   8f16a65d83f5783199e16ec484bd91f0
#
_cell.length_a   1.000
_cell.length_b   1.000
_cell.length_c   1.000
_cell.angle_alpha   90.00
_cell.angle_beta   90.00
_cell.angle_gamma   90.00
#
_symmetry.space_group_name_H-M   'P 1'
#
loop_
_entity.id
_entity.type
_entity.pdbx_description
1 polymer ?
#
loop_
_entity_poly.entity_id
_entity_poly.type
_entity_poly.pdbx_seq_one_letter_code
_entity_poly.pdbx_strand_id
1 'polypeptide(L)'
;MFYGEYQHTIDPKGRVIVPAKFREGLGDRFILTKGLDDCLFAYSSEEWSNLEMKLKTLPLSSRDARAFVRFFFSGASECEVDKQGRTLIPSNLREYAKLEKDIYVIGVSTRVEVWDKERWETYSSDDNLSADKIAEKMELLGI
;
A
#
# COMPACT_ATOMS: atom_id res chain seq x y z
N MET A 1 3.37 -3.57 -13.88
CA MET A 1 3.07 -2.22 -13.33
C MET A 1 1.61 -2.15 -12.88
N PHE A 2 1.37 -1.50 -11.74
CA PHE A 2 0.03 -1.37 -11.18
C PHE A 2 -0.51 0.04 -11.40
N TYR A 3 -1.75 0.15 -11.85
CA TYR A 3 -2.44 1.43 -11.99
C TYR A 3 -3.96 1.23 -11.95
N GLY A 4 -4.69 2.32 -11.70
CA GLY A 4 -6.14 2.29 -11.56
C GLY A 4 -6.58 2.17 -10.11
N GLU A 5 -7.86 2.41 -9.87
CA GLU A 5 -8.45 2.26 -8.55
C GLU A 5 -9.69 1.40 -8.61
N TYR A 6 -9.86 0.53 -7.61
CA TYR A 6 -10.95 -0.43 -7.53
C TYR A 6 -11.57 -0.41 -6.17
N GLN A 7 -12.88 -0.37 -6.11
CA GLN A 7 -13.63 -0.38 -4.85
C GLN A 7 -14.02 -1.82 -4.51
N HIS A 8 -13.74 -2.21 -3.26
CA HIS A 8 -14.06 -3.53 -2.73
C HIS A 8 -14.53 -3.43 -1.28
N THR A 9 -14.87 -4.55 -0.69
CA THR A 9 -15.29 -4.62 0.72
C THR A 9 -14.46 -5.66 1.46
N ILE A 10 -14.29 -5.43 2.76
CA ILE A 10 -13.70 -6.41 3.68
C ILE A 10 -14.84 -7.27 4.23
N ASP A 11 -14.70 -8.59 4.14
CA ASP A 11 -15.70 -9.51 4.71
C ASP A 11 -15.56 -9.62 6.24
N PRO A 12 -16.53 -10.24 6.92
CA PRO A 12 -16.48 -10.37 8.39
C PRO A 12 -15.26 -11.07 8.94
N LYS A 13 -14.55 -11.85 8.12
CA LYS A 13 -13.32 -12.55 8.52
C LYS A 13 -12.04 -11.74 8.22
N GLY A 14 -12.18 -10.53 7.67
CA GLY A 14 -11.05 -9.68 7.34
C GLY A 14 -10.43 -9.96 5.98
N ARG A 15 -11.14 -10.64 5.09
CA ARG A 15 -10.64 -10.95 3.75
C ARG A 15 -11.17 -9.94 2.74
N VAL A 16 -10.34 -9.68 1.73
CA VAL A 16 -10.68 -8.81 0.60
C VAL A 16 -10.39 -9.52 -0.71
N ILE A 17 -11.16 -9.18 -1.75
CA ILE A 17 -10.85 -9.63 -3.10
C ILE A 17 -9.68 -8.81 -3.62
N VAL A 18 -8.65 -9.49 -4.11
CA VAL A 18 -7.56 -8.82 -4.84
C VAL A 18 -8.09 -8.56 -6.26
N PRO A 19 -8.10 -7.31 -6.72
CA PRO A 19 -8.56 -7.02 -8.09
C PRO A 19 -7.85 -7.90 -9.11
N ALA A 20 -8.62 -8.48 -10.02
CA ALA A 20 -8.07 -9.40 -11.01
C ALA A 20 -6.89 -8.83 -11.79
N LYS A 21 -6.93 -7.53 -12.06
CA LYS A 21 -5.85 -6.84 -12.77
C LYS A 21 -4.54 -6.77 -11.98
N PHE A 22 -4.59 -6.94 -10.66
CA PHE A 22 -3.41 -6.91 -9.82
C PHE A 22 -2.89 -8.29 -9.44
N ARG A 23 -3.68 -9.34 -9.62
CA ARG A 23 -3.32 -10.70 -9.18
C ARG A 23 -2.05 -11.22 -9.82
N GLU A 24 -1.92 -11.07 -11.13
CA GLU A 24 -0.74 -11.54 -11.84
C GLU A 24 0.52 -10.84 -11.36
N GLY A 25 0.47 -9.51 -11.24
CA GLY A 25 1.61 -8.71 -10.82
C GLY A 25 2.02 -8.92 -9.37
N LEU A 26 1.04 -9.11 -8.46
CA LEU A 26 1.33 -9.41 -7.06
C LEU A 26 1.79 -10.86 -6.85
N GLY A 27 1.25 -11.78 -7.64
CA GLY A 27 1.49 -13.21 -7.46
C GLY A 27 0.59 -13.80 -6.38
N ASP A 28 0.71 -15.11 -6.19
CA ASP A 28 -0.07 -15.85 -5.19
C ASP A 28 0.36 -15.52 -3.76
N ARG A 29 1.57 -15.04 -3.59
CA ARG A 29 2.14 -14.59 -2.31
C ARG A 29 2.75 -13.23 -2.51
N PHE A 30 2.42 -12.32 -1.63
CA PHE A 30 2.92 -10.95 -1.68
C PHE A 30 3.11 -10.43 -0.26
N ILE A 31 3.77 -9.29 -0.12
CA ILE A 31 4.04 -8.66 1.17
C ILE A 31 3.12 -7.46 1.35
N LEU A 32 2.41 -7.43 2.48
CA LEU A 32 1.57 -6.31 2.88
C LEU A 32 2.22 -5.67 4.10
N THR A 33 2.34 -4.35 4.09
CA THR A 33 2.95 -3.61 5.19
C THR A 33 2.28 -2.26 5.38
N LYS A 34 2.66 -1.58 6.44
CA LYS A 34 2.22 -0.20 6.67
C LYS A 34 2.68 0.68 5.53
N GLY A 35 1.77 1.50 5.02
CA GLY A 35 2.11 2.51 4.03
C GLY A 35 2.24 3.88 4.66
N LEU A 36 2.40 4.87 3.82
CA LEU A 36 2.42 6.27 4.23
C LEU A 36 1.04 6.85 3.97
N ASP A 37 0.66 7.91 4.69
CA ASP A 37 -0.67 8.53 4.62
C ASP A 37 -1.79 7.62 5.15
N ASP A 38 -1.47 6.78 6.14
CA ASP A 38 -2.44 5.88 6.81
C ASP A 38 -3.08 4.85 5.86
N CYS A 39 -2.35 4.37 4.90
CA CYS A 39 -2.77 3.28 4.02
C CYS A 39 -1.83 2.08 4.17
N LEU A 40 -2.14 1.00 3.47
CA LEU A 40 -1.26 -0.17 3.40
C LEU A 40 -0.59 -0.22 2.03
N PHE A 41 0.65 -0.70 2.01
CA PHE A 41 1.39 -0.98 0.78
C PHE A 41 1.48 -2.47 0.57
N ALA A 42 1.18 -2.93 -0.64
CA ALA A 42 1.33 -4.31 -1.06
C ALA A 42 2.38 -4.38 -2.17
N TYR A 43 3.35 -5.29 -1.99
CA TYR A 43 4.44 -5.49 -2.93
C TYR A 43 4.50 -6.93 -3.39
N SER A 44 4.79 -7.14 -4.67
CA SER A 44 5.21 -8.48 -5.12
C SER A 44 6.51 -8.86 -4.40
N SER A 45 6.85 -10.14 -4.39
CA SER A 45 8.10 -10.60 -3.79
C SER A 45 9.31 -9.89 -4.40
N GLU A 46 9.30 -9.66 -5.71
CA GLU A 46 10.37 -8.96 -6.41
C GLU A 46 10.50 -7.49 -5.96
N GLU A 47 9.39 -6.77 -5.93
CA GLU A 47 9.39 -5.35 -5.52
C GLU A 47 9.73 -5.21 -4.03
N TRP A 48 9.30 -6.16 -3.20
CA TRP A 48 9.68 -6.17 -1.80
C TRP A 48 11.20 -6.34 -1.64
N SER A 49 11.78 -7.24 -2.42
CA SER A 49 13.25 -7.43 -2.43
C SER A 49 13.97 -6.16 -2.86
N ASN A 50 13.45 -5.45 -3.85
CA ASN A 50 14.03 -4.19 -4.29
C ASN A 50 14.00 -3.14 -3.18
N LEU A 51 12.88 -3.02 -2.47
CA LEU A 51 12.76 -2.11 -1.33
C LEU A 51 13.71 -2.52 -0.20
N GLU A 52 13.78 -3.80 0.10
CA GLU A 52 14.67 -4.34 1.12
C GLU A 52 16.13 -3.99 0.82
N MET A 53 16.55 -4.15 -0.41
CA MET A 53 17.92 -3.81 -0.83
C MET A 53 18.22 -2.32 -0.63
N LYS A 54 17.27 -1.46 -0.96
CA LYS A 54 17.42 -0.01 -0.74
C LYS A 54 17.56 0.32 0.74
N LEU A 55 16.73 -0.29 1.58
CA LEU A 55 16.75 -0.05 3.02
C LEU A 55 18.02 -0.57 3.66
N LYS A 56 18.58 -1.66 3.15
CA LYS A 56 19.85 -2.23 3.65
C LYS A 56 21.05 -1.32 3.40
N THR A 57 20.98 -0.42 2.43
CA THR A 57 22.08 0.50 2.15
C THR A 57 22.09 1.70 3.09
N LEU A 58 21.04 1.90 3.87
CA LEU A 58 20.95 3.02 4.80
C LEU A 58 21.91 2.81 5.97
N PRO A 59 22.55 3.90 6.45
CA PRO A 59 23.52 3.77 7.53
C PRO A 59 22.86 3.42 8.86
N LEU A 60 23.31 2.34 9.48
CA LEU A 60 22.79 1.88 10.76
C LEU A 60 22.97 2.91 11.89
N SER A 61 23.94 3.80 11.74
CA SER A 61 24.20 4.87 12.69
C SER A 61 23.16 5.99 12.65
N SER A 62 22.38 6.07 11.58
CA SER A 62 21.33 7.09 11.44
C SER A 62 20.07 6.69 12.21
N ARG A 63 19.60 7.56 13.09
CA ARG A 63 18.35 7.36 13.82
C ARG A 63 17.16 7.24 12.85
N ASP A 64 17.11 8.10 11.83
CA ASP A 64 16.02 8.11 10.85
C ASP A 64 16.01 6.82 10.03
N ALA A 65 17.18 6.37 9.59
CA ALA A 65 17.31 5.12 8.86
C ALA A 65 16.79 3.93 9.67
N ARG A 66 17.14 3.86 10.95
CA ARG A 66 16.64 2.81 11.85
C ARG A 66 15.12 2.88 12.00
N ALA A 67 14.56 4.09 12.09
CA ALA A 67 13.12 4.30 12.19
C ALA A 67 12.40 3.81 10.93
N PHE A 68 12.91 4.10 9.74
CA PHE A 68 12.32 3.67 8.48
C PHE A 68 12.33 2.14 8.37
N VAL A 69 13.45 1.52 8.68
CA VAL A 69 13.59 0.07 8.64
C VAL A 69 12.60 -0.59 9.61
N ARG A 70 12.54 -0.11 10.83
CA ARG A 70 11.59 -0.63 11.83
C ARG A 70 10.15 -0.48 11.38
N PHE A 71 9.81 0.66 10.83
CA PHE A 71 8.44 0.97 10.37
C PHE A 71 7.97 -0.04 9.33
N PHE A 72 8.75 -0.21 8.26
CA PHE A 72 8.34 -1.08 7.16
C PHE A 72 8.43 -2.57 7.51
N PHE A 73 9.51 -2.99 8.16
CA PHE A 73 9.69 -4.42 8.43
C PHE A 73 8.84 -4.93 9.58
N SER A 74 8.63 -4.13 10.64
CA SER A 74 7.81 -4.58 11.76
C SER A 74 6.34 -4.77 11.39
N GLY A 75 5.87 -4.03 10.39
CA GLY A 75 4.50 -4.12 9.90
C GLY A 75 4.31 -5.16 8.79
N ALA A 76 5.40 -5.70 8.24
CA ALA A 76 5.31 -6.57 7.08
C ALA A 76 4.70 -7.93 7.41
N SER A 77 3.83 -8.40 6.53
CA SER A 77 3.19 -9.71 6.61
C SER A 77 3.15 -10.34 5.23
N GLU A 78 3.53 -11.61 5.15
CA GLU A 78 3.38 -12.37 3.91
C GLU A 78 1.92 -12.81 3.79
N CYS A 79 1.29 -12.44 2.69
CA CYS A 79 -0.11 -12.74 2.42
C CYS A 79 -0.24 -13.72 1.26
N GLU A 80 -1.24 -14.59 1.34
CA GLU A 80 -1.55 -15.54 0.29
C GLU A 80 -2.91 -15.20 -0.32
N VAL A 81 -3.02 -15.40 -1.64
CA VAL A 81 -4.29 -15.26 -2.35
C VAL A 81 -4.92 -16.65 -2.46
N ASP A 82 -6.15 -16.79 -1.98
CA ASP A 82 -6.85 -18.07 -2.03
C ASP A 82 -7.42 -18.35 -3.43
N LYS A 83 -8.03 -19.52 -3.60
CA LYS A 83 -8.58 -19.96 -4.89
C LYS A 83 -9.71 -19.05 -5.41
N GLN A 84 -10.32 -18.29 -4.51
CA GLN A 84 -11.39 -17.35 -4.85
C GLN A 84 -10.88 -15.93 -5.07
N GLY A 85 -9.56 -15.75 -5.06
CA GLY A 85 -8.94 -14.46 -5.27
C GLY A 85 -8.96 -13.55 -4.04
N ARG A 86 -9.15 -14.11 -2.84
CA ARG A 86 -9.22 -13.36 -1.60
C ARG A 86 -7.92 -13.46 -0.82
N THR A 87 -7.61 -12.43 -0.05
CA THR A 87 -6.51 -12.44 0.89
C THR A 87 -6.97 -11.92 2.24
N LEU A 88 -6.39 -12.43 3.30
CA LEU A 88 -6.66 -11.97 4.67
C LEU A 88 -5.75 -10.79 4.98
N ILE A 89 -6.33 -9.68 5.39
CA ILE A 89 -5.56 -8.54 5.91
C ILE A 89 -5.42 -8.73 7.42
N PRO A 90 -4.19 -8.85 7.95
CA PRO A 90 -3.98 -8.99 9.39
C PRO A 90 -4.63 -7.86 10.18
N SER A 91 -5.15 -8.19 11.36
CA SER A 91 -5.89 -7.22 12.18
C SER A 91 -5.08 -5.99 12.56
N ASN A 92 -3.77 -6.16 12.85
CA ASN A 92 -2.91 -5.03 13.18
C ASN A 92 -2.76 -4.05 12.01
N LEU A 93 -2.77 -4.55 10.77
CA LEU A 93 -2.70 -3.70 9.59
C LEU A 93 -4.05 -3.02 9.31
N ARG A 94 -5.15 -3.74 9.55
CA ARG A 94 -6.49 -3.13 9.45
C ARG A 94 -6.64 -1.97 10.44
N GLU A 95 -6.15 -2.14 11.65
CA GLU A 95 -6.17 -1.09 12.67
C GLU A 95 -5.29 0.10 12.28
N TYR A 96 -4.08 -0.17 11.81
CA TYR A 96 -3.17 0.88 11.40
C TYR A 96 -3.79 1.79 10.32
N ALA A 97 -4.34 1.19 9.28
CA ALA A 97 -4.94 1.92 8.16
C ALA A 97 -6.40 2.31 8.43
N LYS A 98 -6.93 1.96 9.60
CA LYS A 98 -8.32 2.25 10.01
C LYS A 98 -9.33 1.76 8.97
N LEU A 99 -9.06 0.58 8.41
CA LEU A 99 -9.95 -0.03 7.43
C LEU A 99 -11.23 -0.49 8.12
N GLU A 100 -12.37 -0.09 7.56
CA GLU A 100 -13.67 -0.55 8.01
C GLU A 100 -14.22 -1.57 7.00
N LYS A 101 -15.37 -1.33 6.42
CA LYS A 101 -15.96 -2.27 5.48
C LYS A 101 -15.58 -1.98 4.04
N ASP A 102 -15.73 -0.73 3.64
CA ASP A 102 -15.51 -0.32 2.24
C ASP A 102 -14.10 0.20 2.06
N ILE A 103 -13.43 -0.27 1.02
CA ILE A 103 -12.03 0.06 0.76
C ILE A 103 -11.82 0.39 -0.71
N TYR A 104 -10.72 1.08 -0.99
CA TYR A 104 -10.17 1.22 -2.33
C TYR A 104 -8.84 0.46 -2.41
N VAL A 105 -8.65 -0.21 -3.52
CA VAL A 105 -7.38 -0.88 -3.85
C VAL A 105 -6.82 -0.17 -5.08
N ILE A 106 -5.66 0.41 -4.94
CA ILE A 106 -5.13 1.39 -5.90
C ILE A 106 -3.77 0.93 -6.40
N GLY A 107 -3.59 0.97 -7.72
CA GLY A 107 -2.28 0.70 -8.32
C GLY A 107 -1.43 1.95 -8.37
N VAL A 108 -0.21 1.87 -7.85
CA VAL A 108 0.73 2.99 -7.78
C VAL A 108 2.09 2.52 -8.31
N SER A 109 2.14 2.19 -9.57
CA SER A 109 3.34 1.76 -10.30
C SER A 109 3.97 0.48 -9.74
N THR A 110 4.88 0.57 -8.78
CA THR A 110 5.61 -0.57 -8.24
C THR A 110 4.91 -1.25 -7.06
N ARG A 111 3.82 -0.66 -6.59
CA ARG A 111 3.07 -1.19 -5.45
C ARG A 111 1.58 -1.03 -5.62
N VAL A 112 0.84 -1.75 -4.82
CA VAL A 112 -0.61 -1.58 -4.66
C VAL A 112 -0.84 -0.97 -3.28
N GLU A 113 -1.81 -0.07 -3.18
CA GLU A 113 -2.19 0.54 -1.90
C GLU A 113 -3.61 0.12 -1.53
N VAL A 114 -3.83 -0.07 -0.24
CA VAL A 114 -5.16 -0.36 0.29
C VAL A 114 -5.55 0.78 1.23
N TRP A 115 -6.66 1.41 0.93
CA TRP A 115 -7.16 2.57 1.66
C TRP A 115 -8.57 2.31 2.16
N ASP A 116 -8.87 2.82 3.35
CA ASP A 116 -10.26 2.97 3.76
C ASP A 116 -10.97 3.92 2.78
N LYS A 117 -12.18 3.57 2.39
CA LYS A 117 -12.93 4.33 1.37
C LYS A 117 -13.06 5.81 1.72
N GLU A 118 -13.53 6.11 2.93
CA GLU A 118 -13.76 7.49 3.35
C GLU A 118 -12.45 8.28 3.39
N ARG A 119 -11.39 7.66 3.86
CA ARG A 119 -10.06 8.27 3.91
C ARG A 119 -9.50 8.56 2.53
N TRP A 120 -9.68 7.64 1.59
CA TRP A 120 -9.25 7.86 0.21
C TRP A 120 -10.02 9.01 -0.44
N GLU A 121 -11.33 9.05 -0.25
CA GLU A 121 -12.17 10.09 -0.81
C GLU A 121 -11.81 11.46 -0.22
N THR A 122 -11.55 11.53 1.08
CA THR A 122 -11.10 12.76 1.73
C THR A 122 -9.72 13.19 1.23
N TYR A 123 -8.79 12.26 1.17
CA TYR A 123 -7.42 12.52 0.69
C TYR A 123 -7.43 13.02 -0.76
N SER A 124 -8.12 12.31 -1.64
CA SER A 124 -8.13 12.62 -3.08
C SER A 124 -8.91 13.87 -3.43
N SER A 125 -9.81 14.34 -2.57
CA SER A 125 -10.59 15.56 -2.77
C SER A 125 -9.99 16.79 -2.08
N ASP A 126 -8.84 16.65 -1.42
CA ASP A 126 -8.13 17.76 -0.78
C ASP A 126 -7.72 18.79 -1.84
N ASP A 127 -7.97 20.08 -1.56
CA ASP A 127 -7.62 21.16 -2.48
C ASP A 127 -6.13 21.19 -2.83
N ASN A 128 -5.25 20.76 -1.91
CA ASN A 128 -3.81 20.68 -2.15
C ASN A 128 -3.44 19.59 -3.15
N LEU A 129 -4.37 18.70 -3.48
CA LEU A 129 -4.20 17.62 -4.44
C LEU A 129 -4.98 17.85 -5.73
N SER A 130 -5.49 19.07 -5.95
CA SER A 130 -6.07 19.43 -7.24
C SER A 130 -5.00 19.35 -8.33
N ALA A 131 -5.45 19.21 -9.58
CA ALA A 131 -4.52 19.13 -10.71
C ALA A 131 -3.56 20.32 -10.76
N ASP A 132 -4.07 21.52 -10.46
CA ASP A 132 -3.25 22.74 -10.47
C ASP A 132 -2.19 22.71 -9.36
N LYS A 133 -2.56 22.27 -8.17
CA LYS A 133 -1.62 22.14 -7.04
C LYS A 133 -0.60 21.03 -7.27
N ILE A 134 -1.03 19.92 -7.85
CA ILE A 134 -0.11 18.84 -8.25
C ILE A 134 0.91 19.36 -9.27
N ALA A 135 0.46 20.13 -10.27
CA ALA A 135 1.36 20.71 -11.26
C ALA A 135 2.42 21.61 -10.61
N GLU A 136 2.02 22.45 -9.65
CA GLU A 136 2.96 23.29 -8.89
C GLU A 136 4.02 22.44 -8.16
N LYS A 137 3.57 21.36 -7.51
CA LYS A 137 4.48 20.46 -6.78
C LYS A 137 5.44 19.73 -7.72
N MET A 138 4.94 19.31 -8.88
CA MET A 138 5.79 18.67 -9.90
C MET A 138 6.90 19.59 -10.36
N GLU A 139 6.58 20.87 -10.57
CA GLU A 139 7.56 21.89 -10.96
C GLU A 139 8.68 21.99 -9.92
N LEU A 140 8.33 22.00 -8.62
CA LEU A 140 9.32 22.03 -7.55
C LEU A 140 10.22 20.79 -7.53
N LEU A 141 9.72 19.65 -8.00
CA LEU A 141 10.46 18.40 -8.07
C LEU A 141 11.21 18.23 -9.42
N GLY A 142 11.08 19.20 -10.32
CA GLY A 142 11.77 19.15 -11.60
C GLY A 142 11.14 18.22 -12.64
N ILE A 143 9.86 17.97 -12.51
CA ILE A 143 9.14 17.08 -13.44
C ILE A 143 8.39 17.89 -14.51
#